data_4118685b564e5ec91883680029a539b7
#
_entry.id   4118685b564e5ec91883680029a539b7
#
_cell.length_a   1.000
_cell.length_b   1.000
_cell.length_c   1.000
_cell.angle_alpha   90.00
_cell.angle_beta   90.00
_cell.angle_gamma   90.00
#
_symmetry.space_group_name_H-M   'P 1'
#
loop_
_entity.id
_entity.type
_entity.pdbx_description
1 polymer ?
#
loop_
_entity_poly.entity_id
_entity_poly.type
_entity_poly.pdbx_seq_one_letter_code
_entity_poly.pdbx_strand_id
1 'polypeptide(L)'
;MRTEALVMQEAGRPLRVEQVDLDAPASGEVLVRLRAAGVCRSDLHAVDGEWRRPTPIVLGHEGAGQVAALGAGVTGLAVGDHVVLTWLPPCGQCRSCRAGRTFLCSASSAATHLPPDGTARVHRMDGTDLFQYSGIGTLSGASVVPAAACVPVPREVPFTVAALIGCGAATGWGAVVNTAAVTSGQSVVVVGCGGVGLSAVMAAAAGATPVVAVDVQPDKLAAAVELGATHAALAEPGWPQEVRQLTDGVDVGFDCIGDPAVVGGLFEVVVPGGAVVLVGMTAQGVTIPVDGYRMPDAGFRLLGSAYGSCVAERDFPRIAGLFLDGALPLDRLVSHRIGLAEVPEALAEMRAGRRLRSVVTWSADSSRAGRPGSGPGSS
;
A
#
# COMPACT_ATOMS: atom_id res chain seq x y z
N MET A 1 4.17 26.22 4.71
CA MET A 1 3.44 25.71 5.90
C MET A 1 4.33 24.74 6.63
N ARG A 2 4.47 24.86 7.97
CA ARG A 2 5.32 23.93 8.76
C ARG A 2 4.56 22.69 9.19
N THR A 3 5.26 21.56 9.17
CA THR A 3 4.75 20.26 9.63
C THR A 3 5.90 19.35 10.06
N GLU A 4 5.58 18.26 10.74
CA GLU A 4 6.55 17.19 11.04
C GLU A 4 6.54 16.16 9.93
N ALA A 5 7.72 15.60 9.63
CA ALA A 5 7.88 14.53 8.64
C ALA A 5 8.96 13.53 9.10
N LEU A 6 8.77 12.26 8.75
CA LEU A 6 9.78 11.23 8.95
C LEU A 6 10.74 11.22 7.75
N VAL A 7 11.97 11.61 8.00
CA VAL A 7 13.00 11.79 6.96
C VAL A 7 14.02 10.66 7.02
N MET A 8 14.26 10.03 5.87
CA MET A 8 15.39 9.14 5.64
C MET A 8 16.50 9.93 4.95
N GLN A 9 17.61 10.14 5.67
CA GLN A 9 18.80 10.84 5.18
C GLN A 9 19.56 9.97 4.16
N GLU A 10 19.64 8.68 4.44
CA GLU A 10 20.36 7.68 3.68
C GLU A 10 19.86 6.29 4.11
N ALA A 11 19.83 5.32 3.21
CA ALA A 11 19.49 3.94 3.55
C ALA A 11 20.45 3.36 4.60
N GLY A 12 19.93 2.57 5.53
CA GLY A 12 20.70 1.97 6.63
C GLY A 12 21.07 2.97 7.76
N ARG A 13 20.69 4.24 7.66
CA ARG A 13 20.88 5.22 8.73
C ARG A 13 19.61 5.40 9.55
N PRO A 14 19.73 5.86 10.83
CA PRO A 14 18.55 6.13 11.66
C PRO A 14 17.61 7.14 11.01
N LEU A 15 16.33 6.82 11.04
CA LEU A 15 15.26 7.73 10.61
C LEU A 15 15.08 8.85 11.63
N ARG A 16 14.69 10.03 11.19
CA ARG A 16 14.48 11.21 12.05
C ARG A 16 13.13 11.85 11.76
N VAL A 17 12.42 12.22 12.80
CA VAL A 17 11.28 13.14 12.69
C VAL A 17 11.86 14.55 12.70
N GLU A 18 11.62 15.29 11.62
CA GLU A 18 12.12 16.66 11.43
C GLU A 18 10.95 17.62 11.23
N GLN A 19 11.12 18.88 11.64
CA GLN A 19 10.25 19.97 11.19
C GLN A 19 10.64 20.34 9.77
N VAL A 20 9.65 20.42 8.89
CA VAL A 20 9.84 20.76 7.48
C VAL A 20 8.89 21.88 7.05
N ASP A 21 9.29 22.65 6.07
CA ASP A 21 8.44 23.62 5.40
C ASP A 21 7.85 23.00 4.13
N LEU A 22 6.53 23.15 3.95
CA LEU A 22 5.79 22.81 2.74
C LEU A 22 5.46 24.07 1.98
N ASP A 23 5.67 24.03 0.68
CA ASP A 23 5.17 25.07 -0.24
C ASP A 23 3.65 25.12 -0.26
N ALA A 24 3.11 26.20 -0.80
CA ALA A 24 1.71 26.25 -1.21
C ALA A 24 1.52 25.34 -2.43
N PRO A 25 0.33 24.72 -2.60
CA PRO A 25 0.09 23.89 -3.77
C PRO A 25 0.14 24.73 -5.06
N ALA A 26 0.95 24.29 -6.02
CA ALA A 26 1.05 24.88 -7.33
C ALA A 26 -0.18 24.55 -8.20
N SER A 27 -0.21 25.00 -9.46
CA SER A 27 -1.30 24.68 -10.38
C SER A 27 -1.42 23.16 -10.57
N GLY A 28 -2.62 22.63 -10.40
CA GLY A 28 -2.91 21.19 -10.49
C GLY A 28 -2.52 20.38 -9.26
N GLU A 29 -2.08 21.02 -8.17
CA GLU A 29 -1.70 20.37 -6.91
C GLU A 29 -2.71 20.63 -5.78
N VAL A 30 -2.62 19.80 -4.75
CA VAL A 30 -3.49 19.83 -3.57
C VAL A 30 -2.65 19.73 -2.32
N LEU A 31 -2.90 20.58 -1.34
CA LEU A 31 -2.40 20.38 0.03
C LEU A 31 -3.38 19.49 0.78
N VAL A 32 -2.90 18.34 1.24
CA VAL A 32 -3.65 17.39 2.07
C VAL A 32 -3.09 17.39 3.48
N ARG A 33 -3.94 17.65 4.48
CA ARG A 33 -3.62 17.36 5.89
C ARG A 33 -3.84 15.89 6.13
N LEU A 34 -2.77 15.16 6.41
CA LEU A 34 -2.83 13.74 6.69
C LEU A 34 -3.48 13.50 8.06
N ARG A 35 -4.32 12.49 8.14
CA ARG A 35 -5.02 12.05 9.34
C ARG A 35 -4.63 10.64 9.74
N ALA A 36 -4.21 9.85 8.74
CA ALA A 36 -3.63 8.54 8.95
C ALA A 36 -2.65 8.20 7.83
N ALA A 37 -1.61 7.44 8.17
CA ALA A 37 -0.67 6.86 7.21
C ALA A 37 -0.30 5.43 7.63
N GLY A 38 -0.43 4.47 6.72
CA GLY A 38 0.01 3.10 6.93
C GLY A 38 1.53 2.98 6.86
N VAL A 39 2.10 2.10 7.68
CA VAL A 39 3.51 1.68 7.61
C VAL A 39 3.57 0.40 6.78
N CYS A 40 4.30 0.42 5.68
CA CYS A 40 4.32 -0.65 4.68
C CYS A 40 5.69 -1.33 4.58
N ARG A 41 5.70 -2.59 4.11
CA ARG A 41 6.94 -3.32 3.80
C ARG A 41 7.80 -2.57 2.76
N SER A 42 7.17 -1.83 1.85
CA SER A 42 7.87 -1.02 0.86
C SER A 42 8.70 0.11 1.47
N ASP A 43 8.27 0.68 2.61
CA ASP A 43 9.07 1.63 3.37
C ASP A 43 10.30 0.96 3.97
N LEU A 44 10.14 -0.28 4.48
CA LEU A 44 11.24 -1.08 5.03
C LEU A 44 12.27 -1.42 3.95
N HIS A 45 11.86 -1.86 2.75
CA HIS A 45 12.77 -2.13 1.62
C HIS A 45 13.60 -0.89 1.24
N ALA A 46 13.01 0.31 1.32
CA ALA A 46 13.74 1.56 1.09
C ALA A 46 14.75 1.85 2.22
N VAL A 47 14.33 1.68 3.48
CA VAL A 47 15.17 1.91 4.66
C VAL A 47 16.35 0.93 4.70
N ASP A 48 16.13 -0.32 4.33
CA ASP A 48 17.17 -1.36 4.29
C ASP A 48 18.07 -1.26 3.03
N GLY A 49 17.72 -0.37 2.07
CA GLY A 49 18.49 -0.15 0.84
C GLY A 49 18.29 -1.24 -0.23
N GLU A 50 17.35 -2.15 -0.04
CA GLU A 50 16.99 -3.17 -1.03
C GLU A 50 16.38 -2.53 -2.29
N TRP A 51 15.67 -1.43 -2.11
CA TRP A 51 15.16 -0.59 -3.19
C TRP A 51 15.80 0.79 -3.12
N ARG A 52 16.64 1.10 -4.09
CA ARG A 52 17.31 2.41 -4.16
C ARG A 52 16.29 3.53 -4.33
N ARG A 53 16.41 4.56 -3.51
CA ARG A 53 15.59 5.78 -3.56
C ARG A 53 16.50 7.00 -3.50
N PRO A 54 16.12 8.13 -4.14
CA PRO A 54 16.83 9.37 -3.94
C PRO A 54 16.69 9.82 -2.47
N THR A 55 17.72 10.44 -1.95
CA THR A 55 17.77 10.93 -0.56
C THR A 55 18.38 12.34 -0.52
N PRO A 56 18.04 13.17 0.47
CA PRO A 56 17.13 12.90 1.60
C PRO A 56 15.65 12.86 1.17
N ILE A 57 14.84 12.02 1.83
CA ILE A 57 13.46 11.77 1.41
C ILE A 57 12.49 11.65 2.59
N VAL A 58 11.30 12.25 2.45
CA VAL A 58 10.16 12.01 3.35
C VAL A 58 9.53 10.67 2.99
N LEU A 59 9.47 9.74 3.94
CA LEU A 59 8.93 8.40 3.76
C LEU A 59 7.39 8.37 3.71
N GLY A 60 6.86 7.17 3.43
CA GLY A 60 5.43 6.87 3.43
C GLY A 60 4.75 7.04 2.07
N HIS A 61 3.85 6.10 1.77
CA HIS A 61 3.09 6.07 0.52
C HIS A 61 1.66 5.55 0.70
N GLU A 62 1.23 5.29 1.93
CA GLU A 62 -0.13 4.95 2.29
C GLU A 62 -0.71 6.10 3.12
N GLY A 63 -1.56 6.93 2.56
CA GLY A 63 -2.06 8.09 3.28
C GLY A 63 -3.53 8.37 3.02
N ALA A 64 -4.21 8.85 4.06
CA ALA A 64 -5.55 9.40 3.97
C ALA A 64 -5.65 10.68 4.81
N GLY A 65 -6.44 11.62 4.33
CA GLY A 65 -6.56 12.91 5.00
C GLY A 65 -7.65 13.80 4.42
N GLN A 66 -7.57 15.07 4.74
CA GLN A 66 -8.50 16.09 4.26
C GLN A 66 -7.80 17.08 3.34
N VAL A 67 -8.45 17.42 2.26
CA VAL A 67 -8.03 18.53 1.39
C VAL A 67 -8.04 19.82 2.20
N ALA A 68 -6.89 20.49 2.29
CA ALA A 68 -6.72 21.73 3.06
C ALA A 68 -6.62 22.98 2.17
N ALA A 69 -6.04 22.84 0.96
CA ALA A 69 -5.98 23.90 -0.03
C ALA A 69 -5.86 23.28 -1.45
N LEU A 70 -6.31 24.03 -2.42
CA LEU A 70 -6.28 23.66 -3.84
C LEU A 70 -5.41 24.65 -4.60
N GLY A 71 -4.53 24.16 -5.45
CA GLY A 71 -3.82 24.96 -6.44
C GLY A 71 -4.74 25.37 -7.59
N ALA A 72 -4.28 26.31 -8.40
CA ALA A 72 -5.05 26.79 -9.55
C ALA A 72 -5.36 25.62 -10.52
N GLY A 73 -6.56 25.63 -11.11
CA GLY A 73 -6.99 24.66 -12.13
C GLY A 73 -7.42 23.30 -11.57
N VAL A 74 -7.36 23.07 -10.27
CA VAL A 74 -7.88 21.82 -9.67
C VAL A 74 -9.41 21.83 -9.74
N THR A 75 -9.96 20.75 -10.27
CA THR A 75 -11.41 20.50 -10.37
C THR A 75 -11.76 19.13 -9.79
N GLY A 76 -13.01 18.93 -9.39
CA GLY A 76 -13.50 17.65 -8.84
C GLY A 76 -13.11 17.39 -7.39
N LEU A 77 -12.42 18.34 -6.72
CA LEU A 77 -12.07 18.30 -5.31
C LEU A 77 -12.48 19.61 -4.63
N ALA A 78 -12.84 19.54 -3.38
CA ALA A 78 -13.17 20.69 -2.53
C ALA A 78 -12.38 20.63 -1.20
N VAL A 79 -12.12 21.81 -0.62
CA VAL A 79 -11.55 21.89 0.73
C VAL A 79 -12.48 21.19 1.73
N GLY A 80 -11.90 20.31 2.55
CA GLY A 80 -12.63 19.47 3.50
C GLY A 80 -13.02 18.09 2.98
N ASP A 81 -12.78 17.78 1.69
CA ASP A 81 -12.99 16.43 1.18
C ASP A 81 -12.06 15.43 1.87
N HIS A 82 -12.59 14.24 2.16
CA HIS A 82 -11.81 13.11 2.61
C HIS A 82 -11.22 12.40 1.40
N VAL A 83 -9.91 12.19 1.40
CA VAL A 83 -9.20 11.58 0.28
C VAL A 83 -8.27 10.47 0.75
N VAL A 84 -8.16 9.44 -0.09
CA VAL A 84 -7.07 8.46 -0.06
C VAL A 84 -6.04 8.90 -1.10
N LEU A 85 -4.76 8.84 -0.74
CA LEU A 85 -3.69 9.14 -1.67
C LEU A 85 -3.26 7.87 -2.43
N THR A 86 -3.31 7.93 -3.77
CA THR A 86 -2.65 6.91 -4.58
C THR A 86 -1.17 7.26 -4.75
N TRP A 87 -0.31 6.27 -4.48
CA TRP A 87 1.14 6.44 -4.67
C TRP A 87 1.58 6.38 -6.14
N LEU A 88 0.64 6.09 -7.05
CA LEU A 88 0.87 6.06 -8.50
C LEU A 88 -0.12 6.98 -9.23
N PRO A 89 -0.04 8.30 -9.04
CA PRO A 89 -0.95 9.24 -9.69
C PRO A 89 -0.81 9.13 -11.21
N PRO A 90 -1.93 8.97 -11.95
CA PRO A 90 -1.89 8.81 -13.41
C PRO A 90 -1.65 10.14 -14.11
N CYS A 91 -0.84 10.14 -15.17
CA CYS A 91 -0.65 11.33 -16.02
C CYS A 91 -1.79 11.54 -17.04
N GLY A 92 -2.69 10.58 -17.21
CA GLY A 92 -3.83 10.62 -18.13
C GLY A 92 -3.49 10.43 -19.62
N GLN A 93 -2.23 10.62 -20.05
CA GLN A 93 -1.88 10.72 -21.47
C GLN A 93 -0.85 9.69 -21.97
N CYS A 94 -0.17 8.94 -21.12
CA CYS A 94 0.75 7.89 -21.58
C CYS A 94 -0.02 6.70 -22.17
N ARG A 95 0.68 5.80 -22.84
CA ARG A 95 0.07 4.60 -23.46
C ARG A 95 -0.76 3.78 -22.46
N SER A 96 -0.25 3.59 -21.25
CA SER A 96 -0.92 2.82 -20.22
C SER A 96 -2.19 3.51 -19.72
N CYS A 97 -2.14 4.83 -19.46
CA CYS A 97 -3.32 5.59 -19.04
C CYS A 97 -4.42 5.57 -20.09
N ARG A 98 -4.06 5.83 -21.39
CA ARG A 98 -5.04 5.76 -22.49
C ARG A 98 -5.65 4.38 -22.69
N ALA A 99 -4.96 3.32 -22.27
CA ALA A 99 -5.46 1.94 -22.31
C ALA A 99 -6.24 1.55 -21.03
N GLY A 100 -6.56 2.51 -20.12
CA GLY A 100 -7.26 2.25 -18.86
C GLY A 100 -6.41 1.52 -17.80
N ARG A 101 -5.11 1.38 -18.03
CA ARG A 101 -4.16 0.71 -17.10
C ARG A 101 -3.32 1.73 -16.36
N THR A 102 -4.00 2.61 -15.59
CA THR A 102 -3.36 3.73 -14.90
C THR A 102 -2.33 3.27 -13.87
N PHE A 103 -2.49 2.07 -13.30
CA PHE A 103 -1.53 1.39 -12.41
C PHE A 103 -0.18 1.03 -13.07
N LEU A 104 -0.01 1.31 -14.36
CA LEU A 104 1.22 1.18 -15.14
C LEU A 104 1.65 2.52 -15.74
N CYS A 105 1.27 3.64 -15.13
CA CYS A 105 1.63 4.96 -15.62
C CYS A 105 3.15 5.16 -15.59
N SER A 106 3.77 5.35 -16.76
CA SER A 106 5.22 5.54 -16.89
C SER A 106 5.70 6.97 -16.58
N ALA A 107 4.76 7.93 -16.47
CA ALA A 107 5.05 9.33 -16.17
C ALA A 107 4.49 9.76 -14.81
N SER A 108 4.30 8.80 -13.91
CA SER A 108 3.88 9.07 -12.53
C SER A 108 5.03 9.69 -11.72
N SER A 109 4.72 10.60 -10.81
CA SER A 109 5.65 11.14 -9.79
C SER A 109 6.25 10.04 -8.89
N ALA A 110 5.67 8.84 -8.86
CA ALA A 110 6.23 7.69 -8.17
C ALA A 110 7.63 7.30 -8.68
N ALA A 111 7.94 7.56 -9.94
CA ALA A 111 9.24 7.22 -10.53
C ALA A 111 10.34 8.23 -10.15
N THR A 112 9.98 9.51 -9.99
CA THR A 112 10.93 10.61 -9.71
C THR A 112 10.98 10.98 -8.24
N HIS A 113 9.97 10.61 -7.46
CA HIS A 113 9.77 11.06 -6.07
C HIS A 113 9.62 12.59 -5.93
N LEU A 114 9.26 13.24 -7.01
CA LEU A 114 9.00 14.69 -7.14
C LEU A 114 7.69 14.90 -7.91
N PRO A 115 7.05 16.05 -7.77
CA PRO A 115 5.97 16.49 -8.65
C PRO A 115 6.37 16.46 -10.14
N PRO A 116 5.39 16.51 -11.07
CA PRO A 116 5.66 16.42 -12.51
C PRO A 116 6.58 17.52 -13.07
N ASP A 117 6.69 18.68 -12.42
CA ASP A 117 7.58 19.78 -12.80
C ASP A 117 9.03 19.57 -12.33
N GLY A 118 9.29 18.50 -11.57
CA GLY A 118 10.62 18.14 -11.06
C GLY A 118 11.13 19.01 -9.90
N THR A 119 10.28 19.87 -9.30
CA THR A 119 10.66 20.72 -8.16
C THR A 119 10.16 20.16 -6.85
N ALA A 120 10.97 20.25 -5.78
CA ALA A 120 10.54 19.83 -4.44
C ALA A 120 9.40 20.73 -3.91
N ARG A 121 8.53 20.15 -3.10
CA ARG A 121 7.48 20.87 -2.34
C ARG A 121 7.72 20.82 -0.84
N VAL A 122 8.73 20.10 -0.43
CA VAL A 122 9.12 19.91 0.98
C VAL A 122 10.57 20.32 1.15
N HIS A 123 10.84 21.16 2.15
CA HIS A 123 12.16 21.68 2.41
C HIS A 123 12.48 21.54 3.89
N ARG A 124 13.76 21.32 4.21
CA ARG A 124 14.25 21.49 5.58
C ARG A 124 14.21 22.96 5.98
N MET A 125 14.32 23.21 7.26
CA MET A 125 14.36 24.57 7.82
C MET A 125 15.57 25.40 7.35
N ASP A 126 16.60 24.76 6.80
CA ASP A 126 17.77 25.37 6.18
C ASP A 126 17.63 25.61 4.66
N GLY A 127 16.46 25.24 4.09
CA GLY A 127 16.16 25.36 2.67
C GLY A 127 16.60 24.16 1.82
N THR A 128 17.13 23.08 2.41
CA THR A 128 17.49 21.87 1.67
C THR A 128 16.23 21.17 1.16
N ASP A 129 16.18 20.88 -0.13
CA ASP A 129 15.10 20.14 -0.78
C ASP A 129 15.02 18.68 -0.30
N LEU A 130 13.79 18.20 -0.09
CA LEU A 130 13.51 16.82 0.25
C LEU A 130 12.67 16.16 -0.86
N PHE A 131 13.03 14.95 -1.23
CA PHE A 131 12.16 14.09 -2.02
C PHE A 131 10.95 13.64 -1.21
N GLN A 132 9.87 13.27 -1.88
CA GLN A 132 8.69 12.66 -1.28
C GLN A 132 8.55 11.21 -1.80
N TYR A 133 8.51 10.22 -0.91
CA TYR A 133 8.38 8.83 -1.35
C TYR A 133 7.15 8.68 -2.25
N SER A 134 7.37 8.12 -3.45
CA SER A 134 6.36 8.00 -4.52
C SER A 134 5.70 9.34 -4.93
N GLY A 135 6.36 10.47 -4.64
CA GLY A 135 5.83 11.82 -4.92
C GLY A 135 4.70 12.26 -3.98
N ILE A 136 4.46 11.53 -2.88
CA ILE A 136 3.39 11.86 -1.92
C ILE A 136 3.85 11.95 -0.46
N GLY A 137 4.93 11.25 -0.03
CA GLY A 137 5.55 11.41 1.29
C GLY A 137 4.59 11.43 2.47
N THR A 138 3.86 10.33 2.70
CA THR A 138 2.70 10.32 3.61
C THR A 138 3.04 10.16 5.09
N LEU A 139 4.28 9.83 5.47
CA LEU A 139 4.73 9.86 6.87
C LEU A 139 5.11 11.28 7.29
N SER A 140 4.13 12.18 7.15
CA SER A 140 4.19 13.60 7.51
C SER A 140 2.81 14.10 7.93
N GLY A 141 2.72 15.21 8.66
CA GLY A 141 1.43 15.77 9.07
C GLY A 141 0.64 16.42 7.93
N ALA A 142 1.30 16.74 6.81
CA ALA A 142 0.68 17.25 5.58
C ALA A 142 1.57 16.95 4.37
N SER A 143 0.98 16.93 3.18
CA SER A 143 1.69 16.74 1.93
C SER A 143 1.07 17.59 0.80
N VAL A 144 1.91 18.13 -0.07
CA VAL A 144 1.50 18.74 -1.33
C VAL A 144 1.70 17.71 -2.44
N VAL A 145 0.63 17.39 -3.14
CA VAL A 145 0.59 16.28 -4.11
C VAL A 145 -0.16 16.70 -5.39
N PRO A 146 0.09 16.05 -6.53
CA PRO A 146 -0.74 16.24 -7.71
C PRO A 146 -2.22 15.91 -7.40
N ALA A 147 -3.16 16.68 -7.93
CA ALA A 147 -4.59 16.43 -7.72
C ALA A 147 -5.00 15.00 -8.13
N ALA A 148 -4.37 14.44 -9.17
CA ALA A 148 -4.55 13.05 -9.59
C ALA A 148 -4.13 12.01 -8.55
N ALA A 149 -3.39 12.38 -7.49
CA ALA A 149 -3.09 11.50 -6.37
C ALA A 149 -4.24 11.40 -5.37
N CYS A 150 -5.18 12.35 -5.37
CA CYS A 150 -6.26 12.46 -4.39
C CYS A 150 -7.53 11.76 -4.91
N VAL A 151 -7.91 10.66 -4.28
CA VAL A 151 -9.15 9.94 -4.60
C VAL A 151 -10.16 10.18 -3.49
N PRO A 152 -11.29 10.86 -3.76
CA PRO A 152 -12.34 11.09 -2.77
C PRO A 152 -12.96 9.78 -2.27
N VAL A 153 -13.22 9.72 -0.97
CA VAL A 153 -13.91 8.59 -0.33
C VAL A 153 -15.00 9.10 0.63
N PRO A 154 -16.04 8.28 0.93
CA PRO A 154 -17.06 8.63 1.90
C PRO A 154 -16.46 9.02 3.25
N ARG A 155 -17.06 10.04 3.90
CA ARG A 155 -16.59 10.55 5.21
C ARG A 155 -16.76 9.56 6.35
N GLU A 156 -17.63 8.59 6.17
CA GLU A 156 -17.91 7.50 7.10
C GLU A 156 -16.75 6.50 7.19
N VAL A 157 -15.88 6.43 6.19
CA VAL A 157 -14.69 5.58 6.22
C VAL A 157 -13.66 6.19 7.18
N PRO A 158 -13.29 5.49 8.27
CA PRO A 158 -12.24 5.97 9.17
C PRO A 158 -10.92 6.19 8.44
N PHE A 159 -10.19 7.27 8.74
CA PHE A 159 -8.92 7.55 8.07
C PHE A 159 -7.88 6.43 8.22
N THR A 160 -7.90 5.69 9.34
CA THR A 160 -7.03 4.54 9.54
C THR A 160 -7.29 3.40 8.56
N VAL A 161 -8.54 3.21 8.15
CA VAL A 161 -8.95 2.27 7.10
C VAL A 161 -8.64 2.84 5.73
N ALA A 162 -9.02 4.10 5.50
CA ALA A 162 -8.81 4.79 4.24
C ALA A 162 -7.32 4.78 3.82
N ALA A 163 -6.39 5.00 4.77
CA ALA A 163 -4.95 4.93 4.49
C ALA A 163 -4.51 3.57 3.92
N LEU A 164 -5.07 2.45 4.42
CA LEU A 164 -4.73 1.11 3.93
C LEU A 164 -5.24 0.87 2.50
N ILE A 165 -6.33 1.52 2.09
CA ILE A 165 -6.86 1.43 0.73
C ILE A 165 -5.82 1.94 -0.28
N GLY A 166 -5.04 2.96 0.09
CA GLY A 166 -4.02 3.57 -0.78
C GLY A 166 -2.92 2.64 -1.26
N CYS A 167 -2.71 1.49 -0.62
CA CYS A 167 -1.68 0.52 -1.04
C CYS A 167 -2.09 -0.93 -0.73
N GLY A 168 -1.91 -1.37 0.53
CA GLY A 168 -1.98 -2.78 0.88
C GLY A 168 -3.33 -3.42 0.60
N ALA A 169 -4.43 -2.74 0.94
CA ALA A 169 -5.79 -3.24 0.70
C ALA A 169 -6.11 -3.33 -0.79
N ALA A 170 -5.84 -2.27 -1.56
CA ALA A 170 -6.07 -2.27 -3.01
C ALA A 170 -5.19 -3.30 -3.72
N THR A 171 -3.92 -3.46 -3.30
CA THR A 171 -3.01 -4.44 -3.89
C THR A 171 -3.51 -5.87 -3.72
N GLY A 172 -3.91 -6.26 -2.51
CA GLY A 172 -4.39 -7.62 -2.24
C GLY A 172 -5.76 -7.89 -2.86
N TRP A 173 -6.71 -6.99 -2.64
CA TRP A 173 -8.04 -7.08 -3.22
C TRP A 173 -7.99 -7.12 -4.75
N GLY A 174 -7.23 -6.22 -5.35
CA GLY A 174 -7.11 -6.12 -6.80
C GLY A 174 -6.35 -7.29 -7.43
N ALA A 175 -5.41 -7.91 -6.72
CA ALA A 175 -4.75 -9.12 -7.20
C ALA A 175 -5.77 -10.23 -7.47
N VAL A 176 -6.76 -10.39 -6.59
CA VAL A 176 -7.84 -11.37 -6.72
C VAL A 176 -8.86 -10.94 -7.78
N VAL A 177 -9.38 -9.70 -7.67
CA VAL A 177 -10.53 -9.24 -8.46
C VAL A 177 -10.12 -8.77 -9.86
N ASN A 178 -9.00 -8.05 -9.99
CA ASN A 178 -8.60 -7.44 -11.27
C ASN A 178 -7.53 -8.25 -11.99
N THR A 179 -6.47 -8.73 -11.28
CA THR A 179 -5.33 -9.42 -11.93
C THR A 179 -5.69 -10.86 -12.28
N ALA A 180 -6.08 -11.64 -11.28
CA ALA A 180 -6.45 -13.05 -11.47
C ALA A 180 -7.89 -13.21 -12.01
N ALA A 181 -8.75 -12.22 -11.72
CA ALA A 181 -10.18 -12.24 -12.01
C ALA A 181 -10.84 -13.53 -11.48
N VAL A 182 -10.58 -13.83 -10.22
CA VAL A 182 -11.10 -15.04 -9.55
C VAL A 182 -12.62 -15.04 -9.60
N THR A 183 -13.19 -16.16 -10.02
CA THR A 183 -14.62 -16.36 -10.12
C THR A 183 -15.17 -17.25 -9.00
N SER A 184 -16.48 -17.19 -8.78
CA SER A 184 -17.13 -18.01 -7.74
C SER A 184 -16.86 -19.51 -7.98
N GLY A 185 -16.54 -20.21 -6.89
CA GLY A 185 -16.25 -21.65 -6.89
C GLY A 185 -14.81 -22.02 -7.21
N GLN A 186 -13.97 -21.10 -7.67
CA GLN A 186 -12.54 -21.36 -7.83
C GLN A 186 -11.84 -21.53 -6.48
N SER A 187 -10.86 -22.41 -6.44
CA SER A 187 -10.00 -22.66 -5.28
C SER A 187 -8.76 -21.74 -5.30
N VAL A 188 -8.38 -21.23 -4.13
CA VAL A 188 -7.32 -20.22 -4.01
C VAL A 188 -6.37 -20.57 -2.87
N VAL A 189 -5.07 -20.37 -3.10
CA VAL A 189 -4.06 -20.32 -2.01
C VAL A 189 -3.38 -18.96 -1.98
N VAL A 190 -3.26 -18.39 -0.79
CA VAL A 190 -2.54 -17.12 -0.53
C VAL A 190 -1.35 -17.42 0.37
N VAL A 191 -0.14 -17.19 -0.12
CA VAL A 191 1.11 -17.36 0.65
C VAL A 191 1.62 -16.02 1.09
N GLY A 192 1.75 -15.85 2.42
CA GLY A 192 2.08 -14.60 3.08
C GLY A 192 0.84 -13.83 3.55
N CYS A 193 0.50 -13.99 4.84
CA CYS A 193 -0.66 -13.38 5.49
C CYS A 193 -0.33 -12.04 6.17
N GLY A 194 0.43 -11.18 5.46
CA GLY A 194 0.58 -9.76 5.82
C GLY A 194 -0.62 -8.92 5.35
N GLY A 195 -0.53 -7.59 5.43
CA GLY A 195 -1.63 -6.69 5.05
C GLY A 195 -2.15 -6.91 3.62
N VAL A 196 -1.26 -7.20 2.66
CA VAL A 196 -1.63 -7.51 1.27
C VAL A 196 -2.31 -8.88 1.17
N GLY A 197 -1.69 -9.92 1.75
CA GLY A 197 -2.23 -11.28 1.69
C GLY A 197 -3.56 -11.43 2.41
N LEU A 198 -3.73 -10.83 3.59
CA LEU A 198 -5.03 -10.82 4.29
C LEU A 198 -6.12 -10.08 3.48
N SER A 199 -5.75 -9.01 2.76
CA SER A 199 -6.68 -8.33 1.85
C SER A 199 -7.06 -9.23 0.66
N ALA A 200 -6.11 -10.05 0.16
CA ALA A 200 -6.39 -11.05 -0.86
C ALA A 200 -7.29 -12.19 -0.32
N VAL A 201 -7.05 -12.66 0.91
CA VAL A 201 -7.92 -13.65 1.59
C VAL A 201 -9.35 -13.13 1.69
N MET A 202 -9.55 -11.91 2.22
CA MET A 202 -10.88 -11.30 2.32
C MET A 202 -11.56 -11.18 0.96
N ALA A 203 -10.83 -10.76 -0.08
CA ALA A 203 -11.37 -10.64 -1.42
C ALA A 203 -11.75 -12.00 -2.02
N ALA A 204 -10.93 -13.03 -1.81
CA ALA A 204 -11.17 -14.38 -2.28
C ALA A 204 -12.38 -15.02 -1.56
N ALA A 205 -12.50 -14.81 -0.25
CA ALA A 205 -13.60 -15.33 0.57
C ALA A 205 -14.99 -14.85 0.13
N ALA A 206 -15.07 -13.81 -0.68
CA ALA A 206 -16.35 -13.34 -1.25
C ALA A 206 -16.97 -14.29 -2.27
N GLY A 207 -16.24 -15.31 -2.74
CA GLY A 207 -16.80 -16.24 -3.76
C GLY A 207 -15.94 -17.47 -4.06
N ALA A 208 -14.65 -17.46 -3.74
CA ALA A 208 -13.76 -18.61 -3.93
C ALA A 208 -13.96 -19.65 -2.82
N THR A 209 -13.77 -20.93 -3.16
CA THR A 209 -13.81 -22.02 -2.20
C THR A 209 -13.11 -23.27 -2.76
N PRO A 210 -12.16 -23.89 -2.01
CA PRO A 210 -11.61 -23.41 -0.74
C PRO A 210 -10.68 -22.19 -0.90
N VAL A 211 -10.48 -21.45 0.20
CA VAL A 211 -9.46 -20.40 0.34
C VAL A 211 -8.45 -20.89 1.38
N VAL A 212 -7.23 -21.13 0.96
CA VAL A 212 -6.14 -21.60 1.83
C VAL A 212 -5.17 -20.47 2.12
N ALA A 213 -4.87 -20.24 3.40
CA ALA A 213 -3.86 -19.28 3.85
C ALA A 213 -2.58 -20.02 4.25
N VAL A 214 -1.42 -19.52 3.82
CA VAL A 214 -0.11 -20.07 4.15
C VAL A 214 0.80 -18.96 4.70
N ASP A 215 1.35 -19.12 5.91
CA ASP A 215 2.32 -18.18 6.52
C ASP A 215 3.21 -18.94 7.51
N VAL A 216 4.36 -18.37 7.84
CA VAL A 216 5.27 -18.92 8.88
C VAL A 216 4.79 -18.59 10.30
N GLN A 217 3.85 -17.68 10.48
CA GLN A 217 3.39 -17.19 11.78
C GLN A 217 1.98 -17.71 12.10
N PRO A 218 1.80 -18.53 13.16
CA PRO A 218 0.48 -19.08 13.54
C PRO A 218 -0.57 -18.00 13.80
N ASP A 219 -0.18 -16.86 14.41
CA ASP A 219 -1.11 -15.76 14.71
C ASP A 219 -1.68 -15.12 13.45
N LYS A 220 -0.88 -15.04 12.36
CA LYS A 220 -1.35 -14.54 11.07
C LYS A 220 -2.28 -15.52 10.38
N LEU A 221 -2.06 -16.82 10.56
CA LEU A 221 -2.95 -17.85 10.07
C LEU A 221 -4.30 -17.81 10.79
N ALA A 222 -4.28 -17.64 12.12
CA ALA A 222 -5.52 -17.42 12.88
C ALA A 222 -6.30 -16.20 12.37
N ALA A 223 -5.61 -15.06 12.14
CA ALA A 223 -6.23 -13.89 11.56
C ALA A 223 -6.79 -14.16 10.14
N ALA A 224 -6.08 -14.95 9.31
CA ALA A 224 -6.56 -15.29 7.97
C ALA A 224 -7.85 -16.12 8.03
N VAL A 225 -7.94 -17.09 8.94
CA VAL A 225 -9.17 -17.89 9.15
C VAL A 225 -10.33 -17.00 9.59
N GLU A 226 -10.10 -16.09 10.54
CA GLU A 226 -11.12 -15.12 10.96
C GLU A 226 -11.57 -14.18 9.83
N LEU A 227 -10.72 -13.94 8.84
CA LEU A 227 -10.98 -13.08 7.68
C LEU A 227 -11.48 -13.86 6.46
N GLY A 228 -11.77 -15.16 6.60
CA GLY A 228 -12.49 -15.94 5.60
C GLY A 228 -11.67 -17.02 4.91
N ALA A 229 -10.42 -17.30 5.33
CA ALA A 229 -9.74 -18.50 4.87
C ALA A 229 -10.45 -19.76 5.40
N THR A 230 -10.70 -20.74 4.54
CA THR A 230 -11.34 -22.02 4.91
C THR A 230 -10.36 -22.99 5.53
N HIS A 231 -9.07 -22.85 5.17
CA HIS A 231 -7.96 -23.67 5.66
C HIS A 231 -6.73 -22.81 5.90
N ALA A 232 -5.85 -23.27 6.77
CA ALA A 232 -4.58 -22.64 7.06
C ALA A 232 -3.48 -23.70 7.15
N ALA A 233 -2.31 -23.42 6.59
CA ALA A 233 -1.14 -24.29 6.65
C ALA A 233 0.11 -23.47 7.03
N LEU A 234 1.02 -24.06 7.83
CA LEU A 234 2.30 -23.45 8.12
C LEU A 234 3.23 -23.53 6.90
N ALA A 235 3.93 -22.44 6.61
CA ALA A 235 4.91 -22.38 5.52
C ALA A 235 6.22 -23.11 5.88
N GLU A 236 6.11 -24.36 6.32
CA GLU A 236 7.22 -25.28 6.61
C GLU A 236 7.62 -26.08 5.36
N PRO A 237 8.80 -26.73 5.34
CA PRO A 237 9.13 -27.66 4.26
C PRO A 237 8.02 -28.72 4.09
N GLY A 238 7.46 -28.80 2.87
CA GLY A 238 6.33 -29.69 2.56
C GLY A 238 4.95 -29.01 2.56
N TRP A 239 4.85 -27.71 2.82
CA TRP A 239 3.58 -26.98 2.75
C TRP A 239 2.82 -27.17 1.40
N PRO A 240 3.47 -27.31 0.22
CA PRO A 240 2.74 -27.56 -1.01
C PRO A 240 1.97 -28.90 -0.99
N GLN A 241 2.58 -29.94 -0.40
CA GLN A 241 1.95 -31.25 -0.25
C GLN A 241 0.77 -31.19 0.71
N GLU A 242 0.90 -30.45 1.83
CA GLU A 242 -0.20 -30.23 2.76
C GLU A 242 -1.38 -29.53 2.09
N VAL A 243 -1.13 -28.43 1.34
CA VAL A 243 -2.18 -27.72 0.59
C VAL A 243 -2.86 -28.67 -0.42
N ARG A 244 -2.12 -29.53 -1.12
CA ARG A 244 -2.70 -30.52 -2.04
C ARG A 244 -3.57 -31.55 -1.31
N GLN A 245 -3.19 -31.98 -0.12
CA GLN A 245 -4.02 -32.91 0.69
C GLN A 245 -5.33 -32.25 1.14
N LEU A 246 -5.31 -30.93 1.40
CA LEU A 246 -6.50 -30.17 1.80
C LEU A 246 -7.45 -29.85 0.65
N THR A 247 -6.95 -29.78 -0.60
CA THR A 247 -7.71 -29.17 -1.71
C THR A 247 -7.72 -29.99 -3.01
N ASP A 248 -6.90 -31.01 -3.13
CA ASP A 248 -6.56 -31.70 -4.38
C ASP A 248 -5.92 -30.77 -5.45
N GLY A 249 -5.37 -29.66 -5.01
CA GLY A 249 -4.81 -28.57 -5.83
C GLY A 249 -5.72 -27.36 -5.91
N VAL A 250 -5.19 -26.23 -6.39
CA VAL A 250 -5.91 -24.95 -6.46
C VAL A 250 -5.89 -24.34 -7.87
N ASP A 251 -6.93 -23.56 -8.21
CA ASP A 251 -6.99 -22.83 -9.48
C ASP A 251 -6.03 -21.66 -9.54
N VAL A 252 -5.86 -20.94 -8.42
CA VAL A 252 -5.05 -19.73 -8.36
C VAL A 252 -4.20 -19.68 -7.09
N GLY A 253 -2.90 -19.49 -7.27
CA GLY A 253 -1.96 -19.25 -6.18
C GLY A 253 -1.41 -17.81 -6.17
N PHE A 254 -1.42 -17.15 -5.00
CA PHE A 254 -0.93 -15.80 -4.82
C PHE A 254 0.36 -15.79 -3.98
N ASP A 255 1.46 -15.30 -4.56
CA ASP A 255 2.66 -14.95 -3.81
C ASP A 255 2.55 -13.51 -3.29
N CYS A 256 2.35 -13.36 -1.98
CA CYS A 256 2.32 -12.07 -1.28
C CYS A 256 3.61 -11.80 -0.48
N ILE A 257 4.68 -12.57 -0.74
CA ILE A 257 6.00 -12.46 -0.08
C ILE A 257 7.02 -11.81 -1.02
N GLY A 258 7.11 -12.30 -2.26
CA GLY A 258 8.17 -12.00 -3.22
C GLY A 258 9.38 -12.93 -3.03
N ASP A 259 9.16 -14.23 -2.89
CA ASP A 259 10.21 -15.23 -2.70
C ASP A 259 10.17 -16.27 -3.83
N PRO A 260 11.31 -16.50 -4.56
CA PRO A 260 11.38 -17.51 -5.62
C PRO A 260 10.97 -18.92 -5.16
N ALA A 261 11.27 -19.31 -3.91
CA ALA A 261 10.90 -20.61 -3.37
C ALA A 261 9.38 -20.74 -3.17
N VAL A 262 8.71 -19.66 -2.74
CA VAL A 262 7.24 -19.59 -2.65
C VAL A 262 6.62 -19.79 -4.02
N VAL A 263 7.14 -19.10 -5.05
CA VAL A 263 6.63 -19.23 -6.42
C VAL A 263 6.82 -20.67 -6.94
N GLY A 264 7.97 -21.30 -6.65
CA GLY A 264 8.21 -22.73 -6.96
C GLY A 264 7.15 -23.62 -6.32
N GLY A 265 6.90 -23.46 -5.01
CA GLY A 265 5.87 -24.19 -4.28
C GLY A 265 4.46 -23.96 -4.80
N LEU A 266 4.13 -22.73 -5.23
CA LEU A 266 2.84 -22.44 -5.85
C LEU A 266 2.63 -23.22 -7.16
N PHE A 267 3.65 -23.40 -7.99
CA PHE A 267 3.55 -24.27 -9.19
C PHE A 267 3.39 -25.74 -8.85
N GLU A 268 3.72 -26.19 -7.64
CA GLU A 268 3.45 -27.55 -7.19
C GLU A 268 1.98 -27.76 -6.80
N VAL A 269 1.27 -26.71 -6.36
CA VAL A 269 -0.12 -26.82 -5.87
C VAL A 269 -1.16 -26.40 -6.88
N VAL A 270 -0.80 -25.57 -7.87
CA VAL A 270 -1.74 -25.11 -8.90
C VAL A 270 -2.06 -26.28 -9.85
N VAL A 271 -3.35 -26.44 -10.18
CA VAL A 271 -3.83 -27.45 -11.14
C VAL A 271 -3.49 -27.06 -12.58
N PRO A 272 -3.43 -28.01 -13.54
CA PRO A 272 -3.27 -27.68 -14.96
C PRO A 272 -4.32 -26.63 -15.43
N GLY A 273 -3.86 -25.64 -16.20
CA GLY A 273 -4.67 -24.47 -16.62
C GLY A 273 -4.79 -23.37 -15.59
N GLY A 274 -4.31 -23.58 -14.36
CA GLY A 274 -4.36 -22.60 -13.29
C GLY A 274 -3.34 -21.46 -13.41
N ALA A 275 -3.31 -20.57 -12.42
CA ALA A 275 -2.47 -19.37 -12.43
C ALA A 275 -1.67 -19.18 -11.14
N VAL A 276 -0.44 -18.74 -11.28
CA VAL A 276 0.39 -18.17 -10.19
C VAL A 276 0.46 -16.66 -10.37
N VAL A 277 0.13 -15.90 -9.32
CA VAL A 277 0.08 -14.44 -9.32
C VAL A 277 1.17 -13.90 -8.42
N LEU A 278 2.10 -13.14 -9.00
CA LEU A 278 3.16 -12.45 -8.28
C LEU A 278 2.66 -11.10 -7.79
N VAL A 279 2.46 -10.96 -6.49
CA VAL A 279 2.00 -9.74 -5.82
C VAL A 279 3.13 -9.15 -4.97
N GLY A 280 3.84 -10.00 -4.23
CA GLY A 280 5.05 -9.66 -3.51
C GLY A 280 6.19 -9.30 -4.47
N MET A 281 7.01 -8.35 -4.06
CA MET A 281 8.15 -7.91 -4.86
C MET A 281 9.46 -8.41 -4.23
N THR A 282 10.30 -9.05 -5.03
CA THR A 282 11.66 -9.44 -4.65
C THR A 282 12.58 -8.22 -4.50
N ALA A 283 13.76 -8.41 -3.93
CA ALA A 283 14.85 -7.45 -4.06
C ALA A 283 15.24 -7.27 -5.53
N GLN A 284 15.75 -6.08 -5.88
CA GLN A 284 16.18 -5.80 -7.26
C GLN A 284 17.29 -6.76 -7.71
N GLY A 285 17.14 -7.34 -8.90
CA GLY A 285 18.09 -8.27 -9.49
C GLY A 285 17.85 -9.75 -9.13
N VAL A 286 16.95 -10.06 -8.25
CA VAL A 286 16.52 -11.44 -7.98
C VAL A 286 15.65 -11.96 -9.11
N THR A 287 15.95 -13.16 -9.59
CA THR A 287 15.19 -13.84 -10.64
C THR A 287 14.36 -14.98 -10.06
N ILE A 288 13.19 -15.19 -10.63
CA ILE A 288 12.31 -16.33 -10.30
C ILE A 288 12.44 -17.34 -11.42
N PRO A 289 12.98 -18.56 -11.18
CA PRO A 289 13.07 -19.59 -12.19
C PRO A 289 11.69 -20.17 -12.50
N VAL A 290 11.43 -20.40 -13.79
CA VAL A 290 10.20 -21.03 -14.28
C VAL A 290 10.56 -22.24 -15.14
N ASP A 291 9.93 -23.39 -14.91
CA ASP A 291 10.12 -24.59 -15.69
C ASP A 291 9.52 -24.40 -17.08
N GLY A 292 10.39 -24.24 -18.08
CA GLY A 292 10.01 -23.98 -19.47
C GLY A 292 9.29 -25.16 -20.15
N TYR A 293 9.42 -26.39 -19.62
CA TYR A 293 8.65 -27.55 -20.11
C TYR A 293 7.24 -27.60 -19.48
N ARG A 294 7.16 -27.47 -18.16
CA ARG A 294 5.88 -27.56 -17.43
C ARG A 294 4.91 -26.43 -17.77
N MET A 295 5.43 -25.21 -18.03
CA MET A 295 4.58 -24.07 -18.36
C MET A 295 3.62 -24.35 -19.53
N PRO A 296 4.09 -24.72 -20.75
CA PRO A 296 3.20 -25.04 -21.87
C PRO A 296 2.50 -26.41 -21.69
N ASP A 297 3.14 -27.43 -21.10
CA ASP A 297 2.61 -28.77 -20.95
C ASP A 297 1.35 -28.78 -20.07
N ALA A 298 1.38 -28.10 -18.94
CA ALA A 298 0.24 -27.96 -18.04
C ALA A 298 -0.64 -26.74 -18.32
N GLY A 299 -0.28 -25.88 -19.28
CA GLY A 299 -1.04 -24.67 -19.60
C GLY A 299 -1.06 -23.65 -18.46
N PHE A 300 -0.03 -23.61 -17.62
CA PHE A 300 0.07 -22.68 -16.49
C PHE A 300 0.13 -21.22 -16.95
N ARG A 301 -0.38 -20.34 -16.13
CA ARG A 301 -0.27 -18.88 -16.30
C ARG A 301 0.56 -18.30 -15.16
N LEU A 302 1.50 -17.42 -15.52
CA LEU A 302 2.25 -16.61 -14.55
C LEU A 302 1.87 -15.15 -14.76
N LEU A 303 1.29 -14.51 -13.75
CA LEU A 303 0.73 -13.17 -13.81
C LEU A 303 1.45 -12.24 -12.84
N GLY A 304 1.91 -11.08 -13.31
CA GLY A 304 2.40 -10.00 -12.47
C GLY A 304 1.25 -9.10 -12.03
N SER A 305 1.15 -8.80 -10.73
CA SER A 305 0.12 -7.95 -10.15
C SER A 305 0.71 -6.64 -9.65
N ALA A 306 0.88 -5.67 -10.54
CA ALA A 306 1.30 -4.32 -10.15
C ALA A 306 0.12 -3.57 -9.50
N TYR A 307 0.27 -3.21 -8.22
CA TYR A 307 -0.76 -2.47 -7.46
C TYR A 307 -2.15 -3.13 -7.50
N GLY A 308 -2.21 -4.46 -7.55
CA GLY A 308 -3.47 -5.20 -7.73
C GLY A 308 -4.17 -4.92 -9.06
N SER A 309 -3.49 -4.40 -10.07
CA SER A 309 -4.09 -3.91 -11.32
C SER A 309 -5.25 -2.91 -11.08
N CYS A 310 -5.18 -2.14 -9.98
CA CYS A 310 -6.21 -1.19 -9.57
C CYS A 310 -6.13 0.13 -10.35
N VAL A 311 -7.28 0.58 -10.80
CA VAL A 311 -7.51 1.96 -11.25
C VAL A 311 -8.04 2.74 -10.06
N ALA A 312 -7.21 3.58 -9.44
CA ALA A 312 -7.49 4.18 -8.13
C ALA A 312 -8.84 4.90 -8.07
N GLU A 313 -9.16 5.72 -9.08
CA GLU A 313 -10.42 6.46 -9.17
C GLU A 313 -11.67 5.55 -9.18
N ARG A 314 -11.57 4.34 -9.73
CA ARG A 314 -12.64 3.35 -9.77
C ARG A 314 -12.67 2.47 -8.54
N ASP A 315 -11.50 1.96 -8.16
CA ASP A 315 -11.40 0.84 -7.23
C ASP A 315 -11.34 1.29 -5.76
N PHE A 316 -10.78 2.47 -5.44
CA PHE A 316 -10.74 2.93 -4.05
C PHE A 316 -12.13 3.24 -3.49
N PRO A 317 -13.03 3.96 -4.21
CA PRO A 317 -14.41 4.12 -3.76
C PRO A 317 -15.16 2.79 -3.65
N ARG A 318 -14.89 1.83 -4.55
CA ARG A 318 -15.49 0.48 -4.48
C ARG A 318 -15.04 -0.28 -3.24
N ILE A 319 -13.73 -0.26 -2.93
CA ILE A 319 -13.19 -0.90 -1.72
C ILE A 319 -13.74 -0.22 -0.47
N ALA A 320 -13.84 1.12 -0.46
CA ALA A 320 -14.46 1.88 0.61
C ALA A 320 -15.93 1.50 0.83
N GLY A 321 -16.70 1.33 -0.24
CA GLY A 321 -18.07 0.83 -0.20
C GLY A 321 -18.17 -0.58 0.39
N LEU A 322 -17.32 -1.52 -0.07
CA LEU A 322 -17.27 -2.88 0.48
C LEU A 322 -16.93 -2.91 1.98
N PHE A 323 -16.09 -1.98 2.44
CA PHE A 323 -15.83 -1.82 3.86
C PHE A 323 -17.08 -1.34 4.62
N LEU A 324 -17.77 -0.32 4.12
CA LEU A 324 -18.98 0.22 4.76
C LEU A 324 -20.11 -0.80 4.80
N ASP A 325 -20.21 -1.64 3.79
CA ASP A 325 -21.18 -2.75 3.70
C ASP A 325 -20.80 -3.96 4.58
N GLY A 326 -19.62 -3.93 5.22
CA GLY A 326 -19.10 -5.02 6.05
C GLY A 326 -18.57 -6.22 5.27
N ALA A 327 -18.52 -6.16 3.94
CA ALA A 327 -18.04 -7.24 3.09
C ALA A 327 -16.50 -7.33 3.06
N LEU A 328 -15.80 -6.25 3.41
CA LEU A 328 -14.34 -6.20 3.45
C LEU A 328 -13.89 -5.53 4.77
N PRO A 329 -13.77 -6.26 5.88
CA PRO A 329 -13.50 -5.71 7.22
C PRO A 329 -12.03 -5.25 7.39
N LEU A 330 -11.65 -4.19 6.67
CA LEU A 330 -10.27 -3.66 6.62
C LEU A 330 -9.78 -3.09 7.95
N ASP A 331 -10.67 -2.67 8.83
CA ASP A 331 -10.36 -2.20 10.18
C ASP A 331 -9.67 -3.28 11.03
N ARG A 332 -9.96 -4.56 10.78
CA ARG A 332 -9.33 -5.71 11.43
C ARG A 332 -7.84 -5.88 11.05
N LEU A 333 -7.39 -5.25 9.98
CA LEU A 333 -5.96 -5.20 9.62
C LEU A 333 -5.17 -4.24 10.51
N VAL A 334 -5.80 -3.20 11.08
CA VAL A 334 -5.15 -2.18 11.90
C VAL A 334 -4.84 -2.77 13.28
N SER A 335 -3.66 -3.35 13.44
CA SER A 335 -3.24 -3.94 14.72
C SER A 335 -2.73 -2.89 15.72
N HIS A 336 -2.13 -1.79 15.25
CA HIS A 336 -1.55 -0.75 16.10
C HIS A 336 -1.80 0.64 15.51
N ARG A 337 -2.22 1.57 16.40
CA ARG A 337 -2.22 3.02 16.11
C ARG A 337 -1.04 3.63 16.84
N ILE A 338 -0.20 4.34 16.12
CA ILE A 338 1.08 4.87 16.60
C ILE A 338 1.25 6.35 16.26
N GLY A 339 2.18 7.01 16.92
CA GLY A 339 2.69 8.32 16.55
C GLY A 339 3.81 8.23 15.50
N LEU A 340 4.11 9.34 14.85
CA LEU A 340 5.16 9.40 13.81
C LEU A 340 6.55 8.98 14.35
N ALA A 341 6.87 9.32 15.58
CA ALA A 341 8.13 8.98 16.24
C ALA A 341 8.30 7.47 16.51
N GLU A 342 7.21 6.69 16.51
CA GLU A 342 7.23 5.25 16.77
C GLU A 342 7.40 4.42 15.48
N VAL A 343 7.44 5.07 14.30
CA VAL A 343 7.59 4.37 13.00
C VAL A 343 8.88 3.56 12.92
N PRO A 344 10.06 4.02 13.39
CA PRO A 344 11.27 3.20 13.37
C PRO A 344 11.11 1.88 14.13
N GLU A 345 10.44 1.89 15.30
CA GLU A 345 10.12 0.68 16.05
C GLU A 345 9.12 -0.20 15.30
N ALA A 346 8.07 0.39 14.72
CA ALA A 346 7.10 -0.36 13.93
C ALA A 346 7.74 -1.08 12.73
N LEU A 347 8.74 -0.47 12.07
CA LEU A 347 9.52 -1.10 11.00
C LEU A 347 10.38 -2.25 11.53
N ALA A 348 10.99 -2.10 12.72
CA ALA A 348 11.76 -3.18 13.36
C ALA A 348 10.86 -4.38 13.74
N GLU A 349 9.66 -4.13 14.28
CA GLU A 349 8.66 -5.15 14.57
C GLU A 349 8.15 -5.84 13.29
N MET A 350 7.96 -5.08 12.21
CA MET A 350 7.58 -5.63 10.90
C MET A 350 8.68 -6.54 10.34
N ARG A 351 9.94 -6.15 10.46
CA ARG A 351 11.10 -6.98 10.05
C ARG A 351 11.12 -8.31 10.81
N ALA A 352 10.77 -8.29 12.08
CA ALA A 352 10.67 -9.47 12.93
C ALA A 352 9.36 -10.27 12.75
N GLY A 353 8.45 -9.83 11.89
CA GLY A 353 7.17 -10.50 11.63
C GLY A 353 6.11 -10.34 12.71
N ARG A 354 6.34 -9.55 13.75
CA ARG A 354 5.51 -9.50 14.97
C ARG A 354 4.26 -8.63 14.90
N ARG A 355 4.11 -7.78 13.88
CA ARG A 355 2.93 -6.89 13.71
C ARG A 355 2.27 -7.11 12.36
N LEU A 356 0.94 -7.03 12.30
CA LEU A 356 0.20 -7.06 11.04
C LEU A 356 0.32 -5.70 10.33
N ARG A 357 -0.37 -4.66 10.87
CA ARG A 357 -0.34 -3.31 10.29
C ARG A 357 -0.29 -2.26 11.39
N SER A 358 0.72 -1.40 11.32
CA SER A 358 0.78 -0.16 12.12
C SER A 358 0.29 1.00 11.27
N VAL A 359 -0.50 1.88 11.87
CA VAL A 359 -1.02 3.09 11.23
C VAL A 359 -0.69 4.29 12.09
N VAL A 360 0.06 5.23 11.53
CA VAL A 360 0.31 6.54 12.14
C VAL A 360 -0.97 7.34 12.11
N THR A 361 -1.29 8.02 13.21
CA THR A 361 -2.48 8.87 13.32
C THR A 361 -2.13 10.26 13.82
N TRP A 362 -2.80 11.28 13.28
CA TRP A 362 -2.72 12.66 13.73
C TRP A 362 -4.08 13.09 14.29
N SER A 363 -4.08 13.69 15.51
CA SER A 363 -5.28 14.25 16.12
C SER A 363 -5.78 15.47 15.34
N ALA A 364 -7.09 15.74 15.42
CA ALA A 364 -7.70 16.91 14.76
C ALA A 364 -7.14 18.27 15.24
N ASP A 365 -6.48 18.30 16.41
CA ASP A 365 -6.12 19.52 17.15
C ASP A 365 -4.64 19.94 17.01
N SER A 366 -3.81 19.27 16.21
CA SER A 366 -2.41 19.68 15.99
C SER A 366 -2.25 21.04 15.25
N SER A 367 -3.36 21.72 14.94
CA SER A 367 -3.36 23.04 14.29
C SER A 367 -3.22 24.23 15.27
N ARG A 368 -3.13 24.00 16.59
CA ARG A 368 -3.00 25.09 17.60
C ARG A 368 -1.59 25.38 18.12
N ALA A 369 -0.61 24.59 17.76
CA ALA A 369 0.80 24.80 18.16
C ALA A 369 1.47 25.85 17.25
N GLY A 370 1.05 27.11 17.29
CA GLY A 370 1.69 28.14 16.46
C GLY A 370 1.07 29.54 16.52
N ARG A 371 0.27 29.86 17.55
CA ARG A 371 -0.07 31.26 17.80
C ARG A 371 0.88 31.81 18.86
N PRO A 372 1.72 32.81 18.55
CA PRO A 372 2.45 33.55 19.58
C PRO A 372 1.43 34.23 20.48
N GLY A 373 1.56 34.00 21.79
CA GLY A 373 0.69 34.60 22.78
C GLY A 373 0.72 36.13 22.69
N SER A 374 -0.45 36.72 22.44
CA SER A 374 -0.68 38.15 22.70
C SER A 374 -0.58 38.35 24.19
N GLY A 375 0.54 38.96 24.62
CA GLY A 375 0.73 39.37 25.99
C GLY A 375 -0.34 40.39 26.44
N PRO A 376 -0.73 40.40 27.71
CA PRO A 376 -1.66 41.39 28.23
C PRO A 376 -1.02 42.75 28.27
N GLY A 377 -1.63 43.71 27.56
CA GLY A 377 -1.32 45.14 27.67
C GLY A 377 -1.59 45.63 29.09
N SER A 378 -0.59 46.19 29.69
CA SER A 378 -0.65 46.99 30.92
C SER A 378 -1.32 48.33 30.64
N SER A 379 -2.30 48.65 31.38
CA SER A 379 -2.69 50.01 31.73
C SER A 379 -3.00 50.08 33.19
#